data_b1c1aa509eb62e23aec03e236f4c3ad5
#
_entry.id   b1c1aa509eb62e23aec03e236f4c3ad5
#
_cell.length_a   1.000
_cell.length_b   1.000
_cell.length_c   1.000
_cell.angle_alpha   90.00
_cell.angle_beta   90.00
_cell.angle_gamma   90.00
#
_symmetry.space_group_name_H-M   'P 1'
#
loop_
_entity.id
_entity.type
_entity.pdbx_description
1 polymer ?
#
loop_
_entity_poly.entity_id
_entity_poly.type
_entity_poly.pdbx_seq_one_letter_code
_entity_poly.pdbx_strand_id
1 'polypeptide(L)'
;RNTDRERDLTPEGNGRFWQFVADELRPWVEKQYRCADFRIVVGHSLSGLAAVNALLTHSTLFNVYVAHDPSLWWNDNYAIELFKQRKGDDFQHRLLYISHSGYKVRHNGRSRHIETLNKLQAMTAKGDFKNLNSLFVEYPDENHGTVQVVGNLDLLRRVFAEMFIDRNDIEENPQIIKQRYEALSRKLHYHFTPSESYLKNTARWAARQA
;
A
#
# COMPACT_ATOMS: atom_id res chain seq x y z
N ARG A 1 9.68 -26.20 12.08
CA ARG A 1 8.79 -25.51 11.11
C ARG A 1 8.09 -24.38 11.84
N ASN A 2 8.06 -23.20 11.28
CA ASN A 2 7.31 -22.09 11.83
C ASN A 2 5.84 -22.18 11.36
N THR A 3 5.09 -23.11 11.96
CA THR A 3 3.70 -23.42 11.62
C THR A 3 2.77 -22.23 11.86
N ASP A 4 3.10 -21.35 12.81
CA ASP A 4 2.31 -20.15 13.11
C ASP A 4 2.42 -19.12 11.97
N ARG A 5 3.60 -18.95 11.39
CA ARG A 5 3.80 -18.03 10.25
C ARG A 5 3.01 -18.47 9.02
N GLU A 6 2.98 -19.76 8.72
CA GLU A 6 2.17 -20.27 7.60
C GLU A 6 0.67 -20.12 7.92
N ARG A 7 0.24 -20.54 9.10
CA ARG A 7 -1.15 -20.36 9.54
C ARG A 7 -1.65 -18.92 9.41
N ASP A 8 -0.86 -17.96 9.87
CA ASP A 8 -1.30 -16.56 10.00
C ASP A 8 -1.13 -15.75 8.69
N LEU A 9 -0.28 -16.21 7.76
CA LEU A 9 0.05 -15.43 6.56
C LEU A 9 -0.44 -16.07 5.25
N THR A 10 -0.86 -17.33 5.26
CA THR A 10 -1.43 -17.94 4.04
C THR A 10 -2.94 -17.76 3.96
N PRO A 11 -3.51 -17.70 2.76
CA PRO A 11 -4.94 -17.50 2.57
C PRO A 11 -5.83 -18.52 3.30
N GLU A 12 -5.35 -19.74 3.46
CA GLU A 12 -6.09 -20.82 4.12
C GLU A 12 -6.28 -20.58 5.62
N GLY A 13 -5.37 -19.85 6.25
CA GLY A 13 -5.36 -19.67 7.71
C GLY A 13 -5.50 -18.24 8.21
N ASN A 14 -5.22 -17.24 7.35
CA ASN A 14 -5.10 -15.86 7.80
C ASN A 14 -6.43 -15.14 8.10
N GLY A 15 -7.57 -15.75 7.84
CA GLY A 15 -8.87 -15.16 8.17
C GLY A 15 -9.00 -14.85 9.66
N ARG A 16 -8.56 -15.76 10.55
CA ARG A 16 -8.55 -15.52 12.00
C ARG A 16 -7.55 -14.43 12.41
N PHE A 17 -6.42 -14.36 11.73
CA PHE A 17 -5.43 -13.30 11.98
C PHE A 17 -6.01 -11.92 11.62
N TRP A 18 -6.65 -11.78 10.46
CA TRP A 18 -7.27 -10.52 10.08
C TRP A 18 -8.48 -10.16 10.94
N GLN A 19 -9.23 -11.16 11.40
CA GLN A 19 -10.31 -10.95 12.37
C GLN A 19 -9.75 -10.43 13.71
N PHE A 20 -8.68 -11.03 14.23
CA PHE A 20 -7.96 -10.52 15.41
C PHE A 20 -7.49 -9.06 15.21
N VAL A 21 -6.90 -8.75 14.04
CA VAL A 21 -6.48 -7.37 13.73
C VAL A 21 -7.67 -6.41 13.74
N ALA A 22 -8.81 -6.82 13.19
CA ALA A 22 -10.02 -6.00 13.08
C ALA A 22 -10.70 -5.76 14.44
N ASP A 23 -10.88 -6.83 15.20
CA ASP A 23 -11.81 -6.85 16.33
C ASP A 23 -11.11 -6.61 17.67
N GLU A 24 -9.80 -6.92 17.76
CA GLU A 24 -9.04 -6.82 19.00
C GLU A 24 -7.87 -5.83 18.90
N LEU A 25 -6.92 -6.08 17.99
CA LEU A 25 -5.70 -5.29 17.93
C LEU A 25 -5.97 -3.82 17.59
N ARG A 26 -6.72 -3.55 16.54
CA ARG A 26 -7.04 -2.18 16.11
C ARG A 26 -7.78 -1.40 17.19
N PRO A 27 -8.89 -1.87 17.76
CA PRO A 27 -9.58 -1.17 18.85
C PRO A 27 -8.70 -0.94 20.08
N TRP A 28 -7.83 -1.90 20.39
CA TRP A 28 -6.88 -1.74 21.50
C TRP A 28 -5.86 -0.62 21.21
N VAL A 29 -5.27 -0.58 20.01
CA VAL A 29 -4.31 0.46 19.60
C VAL A 29 -4.98 1.84 19.60
N GLU A 30 -6.17 1.95 19.00
CA GLU A 30 -6.94 3.20 18.91
C GLU A 30 -7.35 3.74 20.30
N LYS A 31 -7.52 2.86 21.28
CA LYS A 31 -7.78 3.23 22.68
C LYS A 31 -6.52 3.72 23.41
N GLN A 32 -5.35 3.16 23.09
CA GLN A 32 -4.08 3.51 23.78
C GLN A 32 -3.39 4.73 23.16
N TYR A 33 -3.58 4.94 21.85
CA TYR A 33 -2.83 5.94 21.08
C TYR A 33 -3.77 6.81 20.27
N ARG A 34 -3.35 8.04 19.99
CA ARG A 34 -4.03 8.92 19.04
C ARG A 34 -3.72 8.47 17.64
N CYS A 35 -4.65 7.77 17.01
CA CYS A 35 -4.54 7.23 15.66
C CYS A 35 -5.32 8.06 14.65
N ALA A 36 -4.85 8.07 13.40
CA ALA A 36 -5.66 8.50 12.27
C ALA A 36 -6.47 7.32 11.72
N ASP A 37 -7.60 7.61 11.08
CA ASP A 37 -8.40 6.58 10.41
C ASP A 37 -7.81 6.13 9.07
N PHE A 38 -6.74 6.77 8.61
CA PHE A 38 -6.01 6.34 7.42
C PHE A 38 -4.98 5.29 7.80
N ARG A 39 -5.13 4.08 7.29
CA ARG A 39 -4.34 2.91 7.66
C ARG A 39 -3.66 2.29 6.46
N ILE A 40 -2.42 1.89 6.64
CA ILE A 40 -1.61 1.21 5.63
C ILE A 40 -1.14 -0.12 6.20
N VAL A 41 -1.32 -1.20 5.45
CA VAL A 41 -0.67 -2.49 5.74
C VAL A 41 0.48 -2.71 4.77
N VAL A 42 1.60 -3.18 5.29
CA VAL A 42 2.80 -3.48 4.51
C VAL A 42 3.22 -4.93 4.76
N GLY A 43 3.41 -5.67 3.71
CA GLY A 43 3.90 -7.05 3.77
C GLY A 43 4.98 -7.33 2.72
N HIS A 44 5.91 -8.21 3.07
CA HIS A 44 6.96 -8.68 2.17
C HIS A 44 6.88 -10.21 2.01
N SER A 45 7.07 -10.73 0.80
CA SER A 45 7.06 -12.16 0.53
C SER A 45 5.73 -12.82 0.94
N LEU A 46 5.72 -13.74 1.89
CA LEU A 46 4.49 -14.39 2.39
C LEU A 46 3.56 -13.39 3.11
N SER A 47 4.11 -12.42 3.86
CA SER A 47 3.27 -11.35 4.41
C SER A 47 2.78 -10.35 3.35
N GLY A 48 3.46 -10.24 2.21
CA GLY A 48 2.94 -9.56 1.02
C GLY A 48 1.72 -10.27 0.43
N LEU A 49 1.74 -11.61 0.37
CA LEU A 49 0.56 -12.40 0.03
C LEU A 49 -0.58 -12.17 1.03
N ALA A 50 -0.27 -12.12 2.34
CA ALA A 50 -1.28 -11.85 3.36
C ALA A 50 -1.91 -10.46 3.21
N ALA A 51 -1.12 -9.43 2.87
CA ALA A 51 -1.63 -8.08 2.60
C ALA A 51 -2.56 -8.05 1.39
N VAL A 52 -2.21 -8.75 0.30
CA VAL A 52 -3.07 -8.90 -0.87
C VAL A 52 -4.36 -9.66 -0.53
N ASN A 53 -4.25 -10.73 0.26
CA ASN A 53 -5.44 -11.47 0.70
C ASN A 53 -6.35 -10.62 1.60
N ALA A 54 -5.77 -9.77 2.47
CA ALA A 54 -6.55 -8.82 3.27
C ALA A 54 -7.35 -7.84 2.40
N LEU A 55 -6.78 -7.33 1.30
CA LEU A 55 -7.52 -6.52 0.33
C LEU A 55 -8.74 -7.27 -0.22
N LEU A 56 -8.59 -8.57 -0.49
CA LEU A 56 -9.64 -9.37 -1.11
C LEU A 56 -10.73 -9.83 -0.12
N THR A 57 -10.40 -10.00 1.16
CA THR A 57 -11.31 -10.56 2.18
C THR A 57 -11.75 -9.54 3.23
N HIS A 58 -10.96 -8.52 3.48
CA HIS A 58 -11.15 -7.50 4.52
C HIS A 58 -10.83 -6.10 3.98
N SER A 59 -11.37 -5.73 2.82
CA SER A 59 -11.04 -4.50 2.09
C SER A 59 -11.27 -3.20 2.86
N THR A 60 -12.02 -3.22 3.96
CA THR A 60 -12.29 -2.05 4.79
C THR A 60 -11.28 -1.82 5.92
N LEU A 61 -10.35 -2.78 6.16
CA LEU A 61 -9.39 -2.66 7.25
C LEU A 61 -8.34 -1.57 7.01
N PHE A 62 -7.89 -1.41 5.77
CA PHE A 62 -6.83 -0.47 5.40
C PHE A 62 -7.23 0.35 4.18
N ASN A 63 -6.60 1.52 4.03
CA ASN A 63 -6.75 2.38 2.85
C ASN A 63 -5.75 2.01 1.76
N VAL A 64 -4.55 1.58 2.17
CA VAL A 64 -3.46 1.18 1.28
C VAL A 64 -2.96 -0.20 1.67
N TYR A 65 -2.84 -1.06 0.67
CA TYR A 65 -2.34 -2.42 0.78
C TYR A 65 -1.02 -2.50 0.02
N VAL A 66 0.06 -2.77 0.72
CA VAL A 66 1.43 -2.77 0.18
C VAL A 66 1.99 -4.17 0.22
N ALA A 67 2.44 -4.65 -0.93
CA ALA A 67 3.02 -5.97 -1.06
C ALA A 67 4.35 -5.92 -1.82
N HIS A 68 5.45 -6.15 -1.10
CA HIS A 68 6.79 -6.22 -1.68
C HIS A 68 7.14 -7.66 -2.02
N ASP A 69 7.46 -7.93 -3.28
CA ASP A 69 7.79 -9.28 -3.79
C ASP A 69 6.81 -10.36 -3.26
N PRO A 70 5.49 -10.15 -3.36
CA PRO A 70 4.51 -11.01 -2.71
C PRO A 70 4.51 -12.43 -3.29
N SER A 71 4.39 -13.44 -2.45
CA SER A 71 4.35 -14.86 -2.84
C SER A 71 3.02 -15.24 -3.52
N LEU A 72 2.59 -14.51 -4.57
CA LEU A 72 1.31 -14.71 -5.26
C LEU A 72 1.19 -16.07 -5.96
N TRP A 73 2.30 -16.74 -6.19
CA TRP A 73 2.39 -18.10 -6.74
C TRP A 73 1.97 -19.19 -5.75
N TRP A 74 1.77 -18.82 -4.46
CA TRP A 74 1.37 -19.76 -3.41
C TRP A 74 0.09 -20.50 -3.80
N ASN A 75 0.06 -21.81 -3.45
CA ASN A 75 -1.08 -22.70 -3.66
C ASN A 75 -1.72 -22.52 -5.06
N ASP A 76 -0.92 -22.79 -6.12
CA ASP A 76 -1.32 -22.69 -7.51
C ASP A 76 -1.96 -21.34 -7.92
N ASN A 77 -1.41 -20.23 -7.38
CA ASN A 77 -1.88 -18.87 -7.62
C ASN A 77 -3.27 -18.58 -7.01
N TYR A 78 -3.56 -19.11 -5.84
CA TYR A 78 -4.83 -18.92 -5.14
C TYR A 78 -5.31 -17.46 -5.11
N ALA A 79 -4.40 -16.52 -4.85
CA ALA A 79 -4.75 -15.10 -4.84
C ALA A 79 -5.29 -14.60 -6.19
N ILE A 80 -4.77 -15.11 -7.31
CA ILE A 80 -5.27 -14.77 -8.65
C ILE A 80 -6.67 -15.31 -8.88
N GLU A 81 -6.94 -16.53 -8.43
CA GLU A 81 -8.28 -17.12 -8.54
C GLU A 81 -9.28 -16.34 -7.68
N LEU A 82 -8.88 -15.90 -6.51
CA LEU A 82 -9.71 -15.05 -5.66
C LEU A 82 -9.98 -13.68 -6.29
N PHE A 83 -9.00 -13.05 -6.94
CA PHE A 83 -9.22 -11.83 -7.74
C PHE A 83 -10.24 -12.05 -8.86
N LYS A 84 -10.18 -13.18 -9.57
CA LYS A 84 -11.17 -13.48 -10.62
C LYS A 84 -12.59 -13.55 -10.07
N GLN A 85 -12.78 -14.13 -8.86
CA GLN A 85 -14.07 -14.22 -8.19
C GLN A 85 -14.60 -12.84 -7.76
N ARG A 86 -13.71 -11.88 -7.52
CA ARG A 86 -14.04 -10.51 -7.09
C ARG A 86 -14.18 -9.52 -8.25
N LYS A 87 -14.21 -10.05 -9.51
CA LYS A 87 -14.40 -9.21 -10.69
C LYS A 87 -15.73 -8.47 -10.63
N GLY A 88 -15.70 -7.15 -10.82
CA GLY A 88 -16.86 -6.28 -10.75
C GLY A 88 -17.15 -5.71 -9.36
N ASP A 89 -16.47 -6.18 -8.32
CA ASP A 89 -16.62 -5.66 -6.97
C ASP A 89 -16.08 -4.23 -6.83
N ASP A 90 -16.64 -3.51 -5.88
CA ASP A 90 -16.20 -2.16 -5.52
C ASP A 90 -15.24 -2.21 -4.34
N PHE A 91 -14.02 -1.76 -4.59
CA PHE A 91 -12.95 -1.68 -3.59
C PHE A 91 -12.88 -0.32 -2.87
N GLN A 92 -13.89 0.53 -3.02
CA GLN A 92 -14.05 1.77 -2.23
C GLN A 92 -12.81 2.65 -2.20
N HIS A 93 -12.18 2.86 -3.37
CA HIS A 93 -10.98 3.68 -3.55
C HIS A 93 -9.73 3.17 -2.79
N ARG A 94 -9.62 1.86 -2.58
CA ARG A 94 -8.39 1.29 -2.00
C ARG A 94 -7.24 1.38 -3.00
N LEU A 95 -6.03 1.53 -2.45
CA LEU A 95 -4.80 1.50 -3.22
C LEU A 95 -4.06 0.18 -2.96
N LEU A 96 -3.76 -0.55 -4.01
CA LEU A 96 -2.86 -1.69 -4.02
C LEU A 96 -1.52 -1.27 -4.59
N TYR A 97 -0.49 -1.24 -3.76
CA TYR A 97 0.88 -1.01 -4.19
C TYR A 97 1.65 -2.32 -4.19
N ILE A 98 2.19 -2.70 -5.33
CA ILE A 98 3.06 -3.88 -5.47
C ILE A 98 4.41 -3.43 -5.96
N SER A 99 5.46 -3.79 -5.25
CA SER A 99 6.82 -3.70 -5.75
C SER A 99 7.43 -5.09 -5.91
N HIS A 100 8.30 -5.25 -6.88
CA HIS A 100 9.04 -6.49 -7.06
C HIS A 100 10.47 -6.23 -7.51
N SER A 101 11.34 -7.16 -7.15
CA SER A 101 12.72 -7.17 -7.59
C SER A 101 12.82 -7.59 -9.05
N GLY A 102 13.82 -7.07 -9.76
CA GLY A 102 14.16 -7.47 -11.13
C GLY A 102 14.82 -8.83 -11.21
N TYR A 103 14.31 -9.82 -10.48
CA TYR A 103 14.94 -11.14 -10.32
C TYR A 103 15.22 -11.78 -11.68
N LYS A 104 16.46 -11.67 -12.15
CA LYS A 104 16.94 -12.40 -13.33
C LYS A 104 17.04 -13.87 -12.97
N VAL A 105 16.01 -14.63 -13.27
CA VAL A 105 16.03 -16.09 -13.07
C VAL A 105 17.10 -16.70 -13.94
N ARG A 106 18.10 -17.31 -13.29
CA ARG A 106 19.22 -17.99 -13.96
C ARG A 106 18.85 -19.32 -14.62
N HIS A 107 17.61 -19.76 -14.58
CA HIS A 107 17.16 -21.05 -15.13
C HIS A 107 16.00 -20.89 -16.09
N ASN A 108 16.21 -21.25 -17.32
CA ASN A 108 15.36 -21.66 -18.46
C ASN A 108 13.84 -21.42 -18.37
N GLY A 109 13.34 -20.44 -17.68
CA GLY A 109 11.93 -20.24 -17.57
C GLY A 109 11.59 -18.89 -16.96
N ARG A 110 10.55 -18.33 -17.42
CA ARG A 110 9.87 -17.24 -16.76
C ARG A 110 9.61 -17.68 -15.33
N SER A 111 10.07 -16.91 -14.36
CA SER A 111 9.79 -17.18 -12.97
C SER A 111 8.27 -17.22 -12.79
N ARG A 112 7.74 -18.29 -12.21
CA ARG A 112 6.32 -18.39 -11.82
C ARG A 112 5.87 -17.18 -11.01
N HIS A 113 6.77 -16.60 -10.25
CA HIS A 113 6.59 -15.37 -9.52
C HIS A 113 6.25 -14.18 -10.45
N ILE A 114 7.10 -13.91 -11.45
CA ILE A 114 6.90 -12.81 -12.40
C ILE A 114 5.65 -13.04 -13.26
N GLU A 115 5.39 -14.27 -13.68
CA GLU A 115 4.15 -14.58 -14.43
C GLU A 115 2.89 -14.27 -13.63
N THR A 116 2.90 -14.56 -12.32
CA THR A 116 1.75 -14.29 -11.46
C THR A 116 1.58 -12.78 -11.22
N LEU A 117 2.67 -12.05 -11.02
CA LEU A 117 2.66 -10.59 -10.92
C LEU A 117 2.09 -9.95 -12.20
N ASN A 118 2.57 -10.37 -13.37
CA ASN A 118 2.08 -9.88 -14.66
C ASN A 118 0.59 -10.19 -14.88
N LYS A 119 0.12 -11.35 -14.45
CA LYS A 119 -1.31 -11.68 -14.49
C LYS A 119 -2.13 -10.71 -13.64
N LEU A 120 -1.71 -10.45 -12.40
CA LEU A 120 -2.43 -9.53 -11.54
C LEU A 120 -2.40 -8.11 -12.08
N GLN A 121 -1.25 -7.62 -12.56
CA GLN A 121 -1.13 -6.31 -13.19
C GLN A 121 -2.07 -6.17 -14.39
N ALA A 122 -2.12 -7.18 -15.25
CA ALA A 122 -3.01 -7.17 -16.41
C ALA A 122 -4.50 -7.16 -16.02
N MET A 123 -4.88 -7.85 -14.94
CA MET A 123 -6.26 -7.86 -14.44
C MET A 123 -6.65 -6.48 -13.88
N THR A 124 -5.79 -5.87 -13.08
CA THR A 124 -6.07 -4.54 -12.50
C THR A 124 -6.09 -3.44 -13.57
N ALA A 125 -5.23 -3.52 -14.59
CA ALA A 125 -5.18 -2.57 -15.69
C ALA A 125 -6.42 -2.60 -16.60
N LYS A 126 -7.14 -3.72 -16.66
CA LYS A 126 -8.39 -3.84 -17.45
C LYS A 126 -9.59 -3.11 -16.85
N GLY A 127 -9.48 -2.58 -15.64
CA GLY A 127 -10.59 -1.96 -14.93
C GLY A 127 -11.65 -2.96 -14.45
N ASP A 128 -11.28 -4.21 -14.29
CA ASP A 128 -12.16 -5.29 -13.82
C ASP A 128 -12.63 -5.09 -12.37
N PHE A 129 -12.00 -4.16 -11.62
CA PHE A 129 -12.28 -3.90 -10.20
C PHE A 129 -12.66 -2.44 -10.00
N LYS A 130 -13.89 -2.18 -9.58
CA LYS A 130 -14.38 -0.80 -9.40
C LYS A 130 -13.63 -0.14 -8.23
N ASN A 131 -13.20 1.10 -8.45
CA ASN A 131 -12.54 1.91 -7.42
C ASN A 131 -11.31 1.23 -6.75
N LEU A 132 -10.64 0.32 -7.46
CA LEU A 132 -9.33 -0.19 -7.07
C LEU A 132 -8.25 0.57 -7.83
N ASN A 133 -7.47 1.35 -7.11
CA ASN A 133 -6.25 1.92 -7.65
C ASN A 133 -5.10 0.93 -7.48
N SER A 134 -4.31 0.70 -8.52
CA SER A 134 -3.17 -0.21 -8.44
C SER A 134 -1.91 0.42 -9.01
N LEU A 135 -0.79 0.19 -8.33
CA LEU A 135 0.53 0.64 -8.75
C LEU A 135 1.52 -0.51 -8.64
N PHE A 136 2.15 -0.86 -9.76
CA PHE A 136 3.18 -1.89 -9.85
C PHE A 136 4.51 -1.23 -10.17
N VAL A 137 5.54 -1.55 -9.39
CA VAL A 137 6.88 -0.97 -9.55
C VAL A 137 7.93 -2.08 -9.53
N GLU A 138 8.72 -2.18 -10.60
CA GLU A 138 9.88 -3.05 -10.68
C GLU A 138 11.13 -2.29 -10.24
N TYR A 139 11.96 -2.95 -9.44
CA TYR A 139 13.31 -2.49 -9.05
C TYR A 139 14.35 -3.48 -9.57
N PRO A 140 14.87 -3.25 -10.79
CA PRO A 140 15.71 -4.23 -11.48
C PRO A 140 17.05 -4.50 -10.80
N ASP A 141 17.53 -3.54 -10.00
CA ASP A 141 18.80 -3.65 -9.27
C ASP A 141 18.66 -4.25 -7.88
N GLU A 142 17.40 -4.49 -7.43
CA GLU A 142 17.13 -5.03 -6.12
C GLU A 142 16.93 -6.56 -6.16
N ASN A 143 17.10 -7.18 -5.01
CA ASN A 143 16.79 -8.59 -4.81
C ASN A 143 15.61 -8.74 -3.83
N HIS A 144 15.17 -9.99 -3.63
CA HIS A 144 14.05 -10.31 -2.75
C HIS A 144 14.19 -9.74 -1.32
N GLY A 145 15.41 -9.66 -0.79
CA GLY A 145 15.66 -9.17 0.57
C GLY A 145 15.73 -7.64 0.67
N THR A 146 16.08 -6.95 -0.42
CA THR A 146 16.33 -5.49 -0.41
C THR A 146 15.18 -4.68 -1.00
N VAL A 147 14.35 -5.26 -1.88
CA VAL A 147 13.26 -4.58 -2.58
C VAL A 147 12.28 -3.87 -1.64
N GLN A 148 12.03 -4.43 -0.46
CA GLN A 148 11.14 -3.83 0.53
C GLN A 148 11.68 -2.50 1.09
N VAL A 149 13.00 -2.30 1.14
CA VAL A 149 13.61 -1.07 1.67
C VAL A 149 13.35 0.09 0.71
N VAL A 150 13.74 -0.09 -0.55
CA VAL A 150 13.52 0.93 -1.59
C VAL A 150 12.04 1.10 -1.90
N GLY A 151 11.28 0.01 -1.92
CA GLY A 151 9.84 0.00 -2.16
C GLY A 151 9.05 0.80 -1.11
N ASN A 152 9.41 0.69 0.17
CA ASN A 152 8.79 1.49 1.24
C ASN A 152 9.08 2.99 1.06
N LEU A 153 10.32 3.36 0.76
CA LEU A 153 10.68 4.74 0.55
C LEU A 153 9.96 5.35 -0.66
N ASP A 154 9.93 4.61 -1.77
CA ASP A 154 9.27 5.04 -3.01
C ASP A 154 7.74 5.09 -2.84
N LEU A 155 7.15 4.13 -2.13
CA LEU A 155 5.74 4.17 -1.73
C LEU A 155 5.39 5.51 -1.07
N LEU A 156 6.12 5.89 -0.03
CA LEU A 156 5.86 7.13 0.70
C LEU A 156 5.98 8.36 -0.21
N ARG A 157 7.00 8.39 -1.06
CA ARG A 157 7.21 9.47 -2.03
C ARG A 157 6.08 9.57 -3.05
N ARG A 158 5.58 8.45 -3.57
CA ARG A 158 4.51 8.44 -4.59
C ARG A 158 3.13 8.67 -4.00
N VAL A 159 2.84 8.01 -2.87
CA VAL A 159 1.51 8.10 -2.26
C VAL A 159 1.28 9.46 -1.63
N PHE A 160 2.30 10.03 -0.99
CA PHE A 160 2.23 11.29 -0.27
C PHE A 160 3.04 12.42 -0.95
N ALA A 161 3.21 12.36 -2.28
CA ALA A 161 3.96 13.38 -3.04
C ALA A 161 3.49 14.82 -2.74
N GLU A 162 2.21 14.98 -2.52
CA GLU A 162 1.57 16.27 -2.24
C GLU A 162 1.98 16.87 -0.87
N MET A 163 2.51 16.06 0.05
CA MET A 163 3.01 16.54 1.35
C MET A 163 4.44 17.12 1.27
N PHE A 164 5.17 16.86 0.18
CA PHE A 164 6.49 17.42 -0.04
C PHE A 164 6.34 18.80 -0.70
N ILE A 165 6.26 19.83 0.12
CA ILE A 165 6.09 21.24 -0.30
C ILE A 165 7.36 21.99 -0.01
N ASP A 166 7.97 22.54 -1.05
CA ASP A 166 9.18 23.34 -0.93
C ASP A 166 8.88 24.74 -0.37
N ARG A 167 9.88 25.38 0.24
CA ARG A 167 9.75 26.75 0.74
C ARG A 167 9.54 27.74 -0.40
N ASN A 168 10.21 27.55 -1.52
CA ASN A 168 10.04 28.38 -2.71
C ASN A 168 8.60 28.32 -3.23
N ASP A 169 8.00 27.11 -3.25
CA ASP A 169 6.58 26.95 -3.63
C ASP A 169 5.65 27.78 -2.73
N ILE A 170 5.98 27.87 -1.41
CA ILE A 170 5.18 28.63 -0.44
C ILE A 170 5.35 30.14 -0.63
N GLU A 171 6.56 30.60 -0.95
CA GLU A 171 6.83 32.02 -1.26
C GLU A 171 6.09 32.48 -2.52
N GLU A 172 6.12 31.65 -3.57
CA GLU A 172 5.44 31.94 -4.84
C GLU A 172 3.91 31.85 -4.70
N ASN A 173 3.42 30.90 -3.91
CA ASN A 173 1.98 30.66 -3.73
C ASN A 173 1.65 30.26 -2.29
N PRO A 174 1.27 31.19 -1.41
CA PRO A 174 0.89 30.88 -0.02
C PRO A 174 -0.29 29.89 0.11
N GLN A 175 -1.10 29.71 -0.93
CA GLN A 175 -2.22 28.75 -0.95
C GLN A 175 -1.78 27.33 -1.30
N ILE A 176 -0.52 27.12 -1.66
CA ILE A 176 -0.02 25.82 -2.14
C ILE A 176 -0.24 24.70 -1.11
N ILE A 177 -0.08 24.99 0.18
CA ILE A 177 -0.29 24.02 1.26
C ILE A 177 -1.73 23.50 1.20
N LYS A 178 -2.72 24.38 1.15
CA LYS A 178 -4.12 24.02 1.07
C LYS A 178 -4.41 23.19 -0.19
N GLN A 179 -3.94 23.68 -1.34
CA GLN A 179 -4.14 23.02 -2.64
C GLN A 179 -3.55 21.59 -2.67
N ARG A 180 -2.35 21.41 -2.13
CA ARG A 180 -1.68 20.12 -2.07
C ARG A 180 -2.40 19.14 -1.14
N TYR A 181 -2.83 19.58 0.05
CA TYR A 181 -3.59 18.72 0.97
C TYR A 181 -4.98 18.37 0.44
N GLU A 182 -5.65 19.29 -0.27
CA GLU A 182 -6.90 18.97 -0.98
C GLU A 182 -6.68 17.99 -2.13
N ALA A 183 -5.58 18.13 -2.88
CA ALA A 183 -5.22 17.18 -3.94
C ALA A 183 -4.94 15.77 -3.39
N LEU A 184 -4.18 15.68 -2.30
CA LEU A 184 -3.93 14.42 -1.60
C LEU A 184 -5.24 13.80 -1.10
N SER A 185 -6.12 14.61 -0.52
CA SER A 185 -7.41 14.15 0.00
C SER A 185 -8.29 13.58 -1.11
N ARG A 186 -8.34 14.22 -2.26
CA ARG A 186 -9.05 13.69 -3.44
C ARG A 186 -8.41 12.39 -3.95
N LYS A 187 -7.08 12.35 -4.05
CA LYS A 187 -6.31 11.20 -4.55
C LYS A 187 -6.53 9.94 -3.71
N LEU A 188 -6.53 10.10 -2.38
CA LEU A 188 -6.60 8.98 -1.44
C LEU A 188 -7.99 8.78 -0.82
N HIS A 189 -8.98 9.56 -1.24
CA HIS A 189 -10.34 9.52 -0.71
C HIS A 189 -10.40 9.53 0.82
N TYR A 190 -9.55 10.38 1.43
CA TYR A 190 -9.47 10.60 2.87
C TYR A 190 -9.14 12.06 3.14
N HIS A 191 -9.77 12.66 4.15
CA HIS A 191 -9.53 14.07 4.47
C HIS A 191 -8.22 14.26 5.22
N PHE A 192 -7.19 14.73 4.52
CA PHE A 192 -5.91 15.11 5.10
C PHE A 192 -5.90 16.60 5.45
N THR A 193 -5.38 16.90 6.63
CA THR A 193 -5.12 18.28 7.08
C THR A 193 -3.65 18.43 7.46
N PRO A 194 -3.03 19.57 7.16
CA PRO A 194 -1.69 19.85 7.66
C PRO A 194 -1.70 19.94 9.19
N SER A 195 -0.65 19.43 9.83
CA SER A 195 -0.56 19.48 11.29
C SER A 195 -0.40 20.94 11.76
N GLU A 196 -0.94 21.22 12.95
CA GLU A 196 -0.82 22.55 13.57
C GLU A 196 0.65 22.99 13.72
N SER A 197 1.54 22.06 14.10
CA SER A 197 2.97 22.30 14.23
C SER A 197 3.62 22.69 12.89
N TYR A 198 3.24 22.01 11.81
CA TYR A 198 3.71 22.34 10.47
C TYR A 198 3.28 23.77 10.07
N LEU A 199 2.00 24.09 10.25
CA LEU A 199 1.47 25.42 9.92
C LEU A 199 2.13 26.54 10.76
N LYS A 200 2.27 26.31 12.09
CA LYS A 200 2.94 27.28 12.97
C LYS A 200 4.41 27.51 12.59
N ASN A 201 5.14 26.44 12.27
CA ASN A 201 6.54 26.55 11.87
C ASN A 201 6.69 27.27 10.52
N THR A 202 5.82 26.98 9.57
CA THR A 202 5.78 27.64 8.27
C THR A 202 5.46 29.14 8.41
N ALA A 203 4.47 29.49 9.21
CA ALA A 203 4.10 30.89 9.47
C ALA A 203 5.25 31.68 10.14
N ARG A 204 5.92 31.09 11.14
CA ARG A 204 7.09 31.69 11.80
C ARG A 204 8.26 31.90 10.83
N TRP A 205 8.45 30.93 9.93
CA TRP A 205 9.47 31.04 8.90
C TRP A 205 9.11 32.18 7.93
N ALA A 206 7.92 32.23 7.38
CA ALA A 206 7.47 33.26 6.45
C ALA A 206 7.58 34.70 7.06
N ALA A 207 7.21 34.86 8.33
CA ALA A 207 7.31 36.14 9.04
C ALA A 207 8.76 36.63 9.23
N ARG A 208 9.77 35.80 9.04
CA ARG A 208 11.19 36.20 9.10
C ARG A 208 11.76 36.61 7.74
N GLN A 209 11.03 36.33 6.65
CA GLN A 209 11.42 36.68 5.29
C GLN A 209 10.81 38.03 4.86
N ALA A 210 9.72 38.44 5.51
CA ALA A 210 9.06 39.74 5.32
C ALA A 210 9.77 40.86 6.09
#